data_0a5a41cd1766348acf206500891803f2
#
_entry.id   0a5a41cd1766348acf206500891803f2
#
_cell.length_a   1.000
_cell.length_b   1.000
_cell.length_c   1.000
_cell.angle_alpha   90.00
_cell.angle_beta   90.00
_cell.angle_gamma   90.00
#
_symmetry.space_group_name_H-M   'P 1'
#
loop_
_entity.id
_entity.type
_entity.pdbx_description
1 polymer ?
#
loop_
_entity_poly.entity_id
_entity_poly.type
_entity_poly.pdbx_seq_one_letter_code
_entity_poly.pdbx_strand_id
1 'polypeptide(L)'
;MLSKEQIEILTDKYVTSLYDDLEREVIGDIARRVKKTERFTETAELMAQSLREQGYSTSKIQAEVHKNLDADKAYQKAIAENTREYKQYVKELIEKTEIDAGKAGDIFVATAGDMSWNDDMQLWKAHDVDLKKPNSLNQLYKAIAKQTSDELKNITNSSGFKSTTLGTTGIYNAYQRTMDLAMVKVSSGAFSYQQAVKDCVDQLAKSGLRSIDYASGRSYQLDTAARMCIRTGANQLSGKIQELNLAQTETPLVYVDAHAGSRPEHTVWQGQVYAYNPDGILKDGSKAGERYGDFFNETDYGSPAGLMGVNCAHHFYPYWEGDPIPEYSEPEPIEYDGKEYTYYEATQEMRKQERDIRQTRREIDAMKTLGEDTSQLQRKLSKQIQDYKSFSEKAKINPRSYVIRAQKNTSNLPKKSLQSNPQEEKTKEPYKDKTKAWSKAAKKNTANVSEPDHYKDKDGTIYKVDNRNVMIDHGDKERQTASLLSMATGQAVLLCPRVCGEYKGVQTPDYLVGEDMERWDRKGLTGRGKDALRDAIKNQSEQADNFVIDITNWQGDENNVIEQAENIFKRYNTMFVNTLMVTKNNEIIKVMIRR
;
A
#
# COMPACT_ATOMS: atom_id res chain seq x y z
N MET A 1 -7.37 -3.53 20.46
CA MET A 1 -7.70 -3.74 19.03
C MET A 1 -6.91 -2.79 18.13
N LEU A 2 -6.77 -3.14 16.84
CA LEU A 2 -6.11 -2.26 15.89
C LEU A 2 -6.89 -0.95 15.71
N SER A 3 -6.24 0.21 15.90
CA SER A 3 -6.86 1.49 15.58
C SER A 3 -7.08 1.63 14.06
N LYS A 4 -8.00 2.54 13.68
CA LYS A 4 -8.25 2.88 12.28
C LYS A 4 -6.95 3.23 11.54
N GLU A 5 -6.05 3.99 12.18
CA GLU A 5 -4.76 4.36 11.60
C GLU A 5 -3.82 3.17 11.43
N GLN A 6 -3.77 2.26 12.40
CA GLN A 6 -2.96 1.03 12.30
C GLN A 6 -3.43 0.16 11.14
N ILE A 7 -4.75 -0.02 10.98
CA ILE A 7 -5.34 -0.75 9.85
C ILE A 7 -4.98 -0.07 8.53
N GLU A 8 -5.05 1.26 8.44
CA GLU A 8 -4.70 2.00 7.23
C GLU A 8 -3.22 1.86 6.86
N ILE A 9 -2.31 2.00 7.83
CA ILE A 9 -0.86 1.84 7.62
C ILE A 9 -0.52 0.43 7.12
N LEU A 10 -1.07 -0.60 7.76
CA LEU A 10 -0.84 -1.98 7.36
C LEU A 10 -1.42 -2.28 5.97
N THR A 11 -2.62 -1.78 5.69
CA THR A 11 -3.26 -1.96 4.38
C THR A 11 -2.45 -1.27 3.28
N ASP A 12 -1.98 -0.05 3.52
CA ASP A 12 -1.16 0.70 2.56
C ASP A 12 0.17 0.00 2.30
N LYS A 13 0.77 -0.58 3.34
CA LYS A 13 2.04 -1.29 3.23
C LYS A 13 1.95 -2.57 2.40
N TYR A 14 0.96 -3.40 2.65
CA TYR A 14 0.90 -4.76 2.11
C TYR A 14 0.01 -4.91 0.88
N VAL A 15 -0.97 -4.06 0.69
CA VAL A 15 -2.01 -4.27 -0.33
C VAL A 15 -2.05 -3.17 -1.38
N THR A 16 -1.93 -1.90 -0.97
CA THR A 16 -2.06 -0.78 -1.92
C THR A 16 -0.95 -0.78 -2.96
N SER A 17 0.32 -0.96 -2.54
CA SER A 17 1.46 -0.99 -3.45
C SER A 17 1.35 -2.11 -4.49
N LEU A 18 0.85 -3.28 -4.09
CA LEU A 18 0.69 -4.44 -4.95
C LEU A 18 -0.28 -4.16 -6.12
N TYR A 19 -1.42 -3.55 -5.82
CA TYR A 19 -2.41 -3.23 -6.85
C TYR A 19 -2.04 -2.00 -7.69
N ASP A 20 -1.33 -1.04 -7.12
CA ASP A 20 -0.75 0.09 -7.88
C ASP A 20 0.31 -0.41 -8.87
N ASP A 21 1.10 -1.42 -8.52
CA ASP A 21 2.10 -2.03 -9.40
C ASP A 21 1.42 -2.82 -10.53
N LEU A 22 0.40 -3.64 -10.22
CA LEU A 22 -0.40 -4.33 -11.25
C LEU A 22 -0.98 -3.33 -12.25
N GLU A 23 -1.60 -2.27 -11.78
CA GLU A 23 -2.21 -1.22 -12.62
C GLU A 23 -1.17 -0.58 -13.55
N ARG A 24 -0.02 -0.20 -13.00
CA ARG A 24 1.08 0.44 -13.75
C ARG A 24 1.65 -0.48 -14.82
N GLU A 25 1.90 -1.74 -14.49
CA GLU A 25 2.43 -2.72 -15.43
C GLU A 25 1.47 -2.99 -16.57
N VAL A 26 0.18 -3.12 -16.30
CA VAL A 26 -0.84 -3.36 -17.34
C VAL A 26 -0.95 -2.15 -18.29
N ILE A 27 -1.09 -0.95 -17.76
CA ILE A 27 -1.19 0.28 -18.59
C ILE A 27 0.11 0.49 -19.36
N GLY A 28 1.25 0.32 -18.72
CA GLY A 28 2.57 0.44 -19.35
C GLY A 28 2.79 -0.59 -20.46
N ASP A 29 2.36 -1.84 -20.28
CA ASP A 29 2.49 -2.86 -21.32
C ASP A 29 1.59 -2.57 -22.52
N ILE A 30 0.35 -2.12 -22.30
CA ILE A 30 -0.54 -1.67 -23.39
C ILE A 30 0.13 -0.53 -24.15
N ALA A 31 0.64 0.49 -23.47
CA ALA A 31 1.31 1.62 -24.10
C ALA A 31 2.51 1.19 -24.95
N ARG A 32 3.37 0.30 -24.43
CA ARG A 32 4.52 -0.24 -25.17
C ARG A 32 4.11 -1.01 -26.42
N ARG A 33 3.06 -1.83 -26.34
CA ARG A 33 2.58 -2.65 -27.47
C ARG A 33 1.91 -1.83 -28.53
N VAL A 34 1.11 -0.86 -28.15
CA VAL A 34 0.47 0.06 -29.11
C VAL A 34 1.54 0.85 -29.86
N LYS A 35 2.57 1.33 -29.17
CA LYS A 35 3.71 2.02 -29.81
C LYS A 35 4.45 1.12 -30.81
N LYS A 36 4.63 -0.17 -30.53
CA LYS A 36 5.28 -1.13 -31.46
C LYS A 36 4.51 -1.31 -32.77
N THR A 37 3.21 -1.08 -32.80
CA THR A 37 2.38 -1.24 -34.00
C THR A 37 2.34 -0.01 -34.89
N GLU A 38 2.92 1.11 -34.47
CA GLU A 38 2.97 2.39 -35.18
C GLU A 38 3.42 2.21 -36.64
N ARG A 39 4.51 1.49 -36.89
CA ARG A 39 5.07 1.23 -38.22
C ARG A 39 4.12 0.53 -39.21
N PHE A 40 3.11 -0.18 -38.72
CA PHE A 40 2.14 -0.88 -39.57
C PHE A 40 0.91 -0.02 -39.89
N THR A 41 0.75 1.10 -39.22
CA THR A 41 -0.42 1.95 -39.32
C THR A 41 -0.14 3.25 -40.12
N GLU A 42 1.12 3.52 -40.44
CA GLU A 42 1.52 4.69 -41.22
C GLU A 42 0.82 4.76 -42.58
N THR A 43 0.75 3.64 -43.30
CA THR A 43 0.04 3.56 -44.59
C THR A 43 -1.45 3.84 -44.43
N ALA A 44 -2.07 3.32 -43.36
CA ALA A 44 -3.48 3.55 -43.06
C ALA A 44 -3.76 5.02 -42.73
N GLU A 45 -2.85 5.69 -42.03
CA GLU A 45 -2.93 7.10 -41.71
C GLU A 45 -2.84 7.95 -42.97
N LEU A 46 -1.84 7.74 -43.80
CA LEU A 46 -1.67 8.44 -45.09
C LEU A 46 -2.87 8.25 -46.03
N MET A 47 -3.40 7.03 -46.09
CA MET A 47 -4.60 6.73 -46.86
C MET A 47 -5.82 7.49 -46.32
N ALA A 48 -6.03 7.52 -45.02
CA ALA A 48 -7.14 8.23 -44.39
C ALA A 48 -7.06 9.73 -44.64
N GLN A 49 -5.87 10.32 -44.54
CA GLN A 49 -5.62 11.74 -44.83
C GLN A 49 -5.91 12.07 -46.32
N SER A 50 -5.38 11.27 -47.23
CA SER A 50 -5.60 11.47 -48.70
C SER A 50 -7.07 11.39 -49.08
N LEU A 51 -7.81 10.41 -48.54
CA LEU A 51 -9.25 10.28 -48.81
C LEU A 51 -10.04 11.45 -48.21
N ARG A 52 -9.62 11.98 -47.08
CA ARG A 52 -10.22 13.17 -46.47
C ARG A 52 -9.99 14.42 -47.32
N GLU A 53 -8.78 14.63 -47.81
CA GLU A 53 -8.44 15.73 -48.73
C GLU A 53 -9.24 15.67 -50.04
N GLN A 54 -9.56 14.46 -50.51
CA GLN A 54 -10.43 14.23 -51.66
C GLN A 54 -11.91 14.44 -51.35
N GLY A 55 -12.28 14.82 -50.11
CA GLY A 55 -13.67 15.14 -49.75
C GLY A 55 -14.56 13.91 -49.45
N TYR A 56 -14.00 12.73 -49.25
CA TYR A 56 -14.80 11.56 -48.90
C TYR A 56 -15.42 11.69 -47.50
N SER A 57 -16.60 11.11 -47.33
CA SER A 57 -17.24 11.07 -46.01
C SER A 57 -16.47 10.21 -45.02
N THR A 58 -16.53 10.55 -43.74
CA THR A 58 -15.85 9.79 -42.64
C THR A 58 -16.19 8.30 -42.69
N SER A 59 -17.44 7.93 -42.96
CA SER A 59 -17.85 6.52 -43.06
C SER A 59 -17.20 5.77 -44.20
N LYS A 60 -17.01 6.46 -45.35
CA LYS A 60 -16.33 5.87 -46.51
C LYS A 60 -14.83 5.77 -46.28
N ILE A 61 -14.19 6.77 -45.65
CA ILE A 61 -12.78 6.72 -45.24
C ILE A 61 -12.56 5.54 -44.31
N GLN A 62 -13.40 5.41 -43.28
CA GLN A 62 -13.31 4.28 -42.33
C GLN A 62 -13.41 2.93 -43.03
N ALA A 63 -14.38 2.75 -43.92
CA ALA A 63 -14.57 1.50 -44.65
C ALA A 63 -13.35 1.10 -45.51
N GLU A 64 -12.76 2.07 -46.23
CA GLU A 64 -11.59 1.80 -47.09
C GLU A 64 -10.32 1.56 -46.26
N VAL A 65 -10.10 2.30 -45.17
CA VAL A 65 -8.96 2.06 -44.25
C VAL A 65 -9.06 0.70 -43.58
N HIS A 66 -10.23 0.33 -43.03
CA HIS A 66 -10.43 -0.99 -42.44
C HIS A 66 -10.22 -2.11 -43.46
N LYS A 67 -10.76 -2.00 -44.66
CA LYS A 67 -10.56 -2.97 -45.75
C LYS A 67 -9.07 -3.16 -46.09
N ASN A 68 -8.29 -2.08 -46.07
CA ASN A 68 -6.85 -2.13 -46.33
C ASN A 68 -6.12 -2.83 -45.18
N LEU A 69 -6.42 -2.47 -43.93
CA LEU A 69 -5.83 -3.11 -42.73
C LEU A 69 -6.19 -4.59 -42.58
N ASP A 70 -7.43 -4.96 -42.93
CA ASP A 70 -7.86 -6.36 -42.91
C ASP A 70 -7.12 -7.19 -43.98
N ALA A 71 -6.75 -6.57 -45.08
CA ALA A 71 -5.96 -7.20 -46.15
C ALA A 71 -4.44 -7.22 -45.85
N ASP A 72 -3.95 -6.38 -44.94
CA ASP A 72 -2.54 -6.32 -44.56
C ASP A 72 -2.16 -7.47 -43.62
N LYS A 73 -1.59 -8.53 -44.20
CA LYS A 73 -1.14 -9.72 -43.46
C LYS A 73 -0.09 -9.42 -42.38
N ALA A 74 0.77 -8.43 -42.58
CA ALA A 74 1.80 -8.05 -41.64
C ALA A 74 1.20 -7.37 -40.43
N TYR A 75 0.26 -6.45 -40.64
CA TYR A 75 -0.51 -5.80 -39.58
C TYR A 75 -1.33 -6.82 -38.77
N GLN A 76 -2.12 -7.67 -39.44
CA GLN A 76 -2.95 -8.69 -38.80
C GLN A 76 -2.12 -9.66 -37.97
N LYS A 77 -0.98 -10.10 -38.48
CA LYS A 77 -0.03 -10.94 -37.73
C LYS A 77 0.51 -10.23 -36.50
N ALA A 78 0.94 -8.98 -36.63
CA ALA A 78 1.48 -8.19 -35.52
C ALA A 78 0.45 -7.98 -34.42
N ILE A 79 -0.79 -7.66 -34.75
CA ILE A 79 -1.89 -7.51 -33.78
C ILE A 79 -2.19 -8.83 -33.08
N ALA A 80 -2.28 -9.94 -33.82
CA ALA A 80 -2.54 -11.26 -33.24
C ALA A 80 -1.43 -11.69 -32.26
N GLU A 81 -0.17 -11.50 -32.63
CA GLU A 81 1.00 -11.81 -31.79
C GLU A 81 1.01 -10.95 -30.53
N ASN A 82 0.87 -9.62 -30.66
CA ASN A 82 0.84 -8.73 -29.52
C ASN A 82 -0.36 -9.03 -28.59
N THR A 83 -1.53 -9.35 -29.13
CA THR A 83 -2.71 -9.73 -28.35
C THR A 83 -2.46 -11.01 -27.54
N ARG A 84 -1.86 -12.03 -28.16
CA ARG A 84 -1.53 -13.28 -27.49
C ARG A 84 -0.50 -13.07 -26.38
N GLU A 85 0.56 -12.34 -26.67
CA GLU A 85 1.61 -12.02 -25.70
C GLU A 85 1.08 -11.17 -24.55
N TYR A 86 0.22 -10.19 -24.84
CA TYR A 86 -0.44 -9.38 -23.83
C TYR A 86 -1.28 -10.23 -22.88
N LYS A 87 -2.13 -11.09 -23.43
CA LYS A 87 -2.97 -11.99 -22.60
C LYS A 87 -2.15 -12.90 -21.73
N GLN A 88 -1.04 -13.43 -22.25
CA GLN A 88 -0.13 -14.27 -21.48
C GLN A 88 0.55 -13.47 -20.36
N TYR A 89 1.04 -12.27 -20.67
CA TYR A 89 1.68 -11.39 -19.69
C TYR A 89 0.72 -10.99 -18.58
N VAL A 90 -0.50 -10.58 -18.93
CA VAL A 90 -1.53 -10.23 -17.94
C VAL A 90 -1.89 -11.43 -17.07
N LYS A 91 -1.96 -12.63 -17.64
CA LYS A 91 -2.21 -13.85 -16.88
C LYS A 91 -1.13 -14.07 -15.82
N GLU A 92 0.14 -13.97 -16.19
CA GLU A 92 1.28 -14.10 -15.26
C GLU A 92 1.25 -13.01 -14.17
N LEU A 93 0.89 -11.78 -14.51
CA LEU A 93 0.73 -10.69 -13.53
C LEU A 93 -0.43 -10.96 -12.55
N ILE A 94 -1.58 -11.40 -13.05
CA ILE A 94 -2.75 -11.73 -12.22
C ILE A 94 -2.41 -12.87 -11.27
N GLU A 95 -1.84 -13.97 -11.76
CA GLU A 95 -1.45 -15.12 -10.95
C GLU A 95 -0.45 -14.72 -9.84
N LYS A 96 0.54 -13.90 -10.18
CA LYS A 96 1.50 -13.36 -9.19
C LYS A 96 0.78 -12.50 -8.17
N THR A 97 -0.04 -11.57 -8.61
CA THR A 97 -0.78 -10.65 -7.73
C THR A 97 -1.70 -11.40 -6.78
N GLU A 98 -2.39 -12.45 -7.24
CA GLU A 98 -3.23 -13.31 -6.40
C GLU A 98 -2.44 -14.01 -5.30
N ILE A 99 -1.25 -14.54 -5.62
CA ILE A 99 -0.38 -15.19 -4.65
C ILE A 99 0.09 -14.19 -3.58
N ASP A 100 0.55 -13.02 -4.02
CA ASP A 100 1.11 -12.01 -3.12
C ASP A 100 0.00 -11.35 -2.28
N ALA A 101 -1.17 -11.11 -2.86
CA ALA A 101 -2.35 -10.63 -2.14
C ALA A 101 -2.86 -11.64 -1.10
N GLY A 102 -2.86 -12.94 -1.45
CA GLY A 102 -3.20 -14.00 -0.50
C GLY A 102 -2.27 -14.02 0.72
N LYS A 103 -0.95 -13.98 0.48
CA LYS A 103 0.06 -13.90 1.56
C LYS A 103 -0.12 -12.65 2.41
N ALA A 104 -0.35 -11.49 1.77
CA ALA A 104 -0.57 -10.24 2.48
C ALA A 104 -1.83 -10.31 3.35
N GLY A 105 -2.91 -10.89 2.86
CA GLY A 105 -4.14 -11.14 3.60
C GLY A 105 -3.92 -12.03 4.82
N ASP A 106 -3.20 -13.13 4.66
CA ASP A 106 -2.88 -14.06 5.74
C ASP A 106 -2.06 -13.38 6.85
N ILE A 107 -1.00 -12.65 6.48
CA ILE A 107 -0.15 -11.91 7.43
C ILE A 107 -0.97 -10.84 8.14
N PHE A 108 -1.79 -10.10 7.40
CA PHE A 108 -2.61 -9.04 7.95
C PHE A 108 -3.62 -9.56 8.97
N VAL A 109 -4.35 -10.62 8.63
CA VAL A 109 -5.37 -11.24 9.50
C VAL A 109 -4.72 -11.82 10.76
N ALA A 110 -3.58 -12.50 10.63
CA ALA A 110 -2.84 -13.02 11.78
C ALA A 110 -2.38 -11.89 12.71
N THR A 111 -1.80 -10.82 12.14
CA THR A 111 -1.34 -9.66 12.92
C THR A 111 -2.51 -8.96 13.62
N ALA A 112 -3.62 -8.75 12.92
CA ALA A 112 -4.82 -8.13 13.48
C ALA A 112 -5.40 -8.97 14.63
N GLY A 113 -5.45 -10.28 14.46
CA GLY A 113 -5.92 -11.22 15.47
C GLY A 113 -5.08 -11.23 16.74
N ASP A 114 -3.76 -11.31 16.58
CA ASP A 114 -2.84 -11.33 17.74
C ASP A 114 -2.84 -9.99 18.49
N MET A 115 -2.91 -8.87 17.78
CA MET A 115 -3.02 -7.55 18.42
C MET A 115 -4.35 -7.39 19.16
N SER A 116 -5.46 -7.77 18.55
CA SER A 116 -6.77 -7.71 19.18
C SER A 116 -6.81 -8.57 20.46
N TRP A 117 -6.30 -9.79 20.38
CA TRP A 117 -6.23 -10.68 21.54
C TRP A 117 -5.38 -10.11 22.68
N ASN A 118 -4.19 -9.58 22.36
CA ASN A 118 -3.27 -9.04 23.38
C ASN A 118 -3.83 -7.77 24.05
N ASP A 119 -4.47 -6.89 23.29
CA ASP A 119 -5.10 -5.69 23.84
C ASP A 119 -6.27 -6.05 24.75
N ASP A 120 -7.08 -7.03 24.35
CA ASP A 120 -8.19 -7.54 25.13
C ASP A 120 -7.70 -8.17 26.45
N MET A 121 -6.64 -8.97 26.41
CA MET A 121 -6.07 -9.54 27.64
C MET A 121 -5.66 -8.48 28.67
N GLN A 122 -5.18 -7.32 28.25
CA GLN A 122 -4.83 -6.22 29.15
C GLN A 122 -6.08 -5.62 29.81
N LEU A 123 -7.12 -5.39 29.02
CA LEU A 123 -8.41 -4.88 29.52
C LEU A 123 -9.01 -5.83 30.57
N TRP A 124 -9.06 -7.13 30.26
CA TRP A 124 -9.67 -8.13 31.13
C TRP A 124 -8.89 -8.33 32.44
N LYS A 125 -7.58 -8.26 32.40
CA LYS A 125 -6.74 -8.31 33.60
C LYS A 125 -6.99 -7.14 34.55
N ALA A 126 -7.36 -5.98 34.04
CA ALA A 126 -7.73 -4.83 34.86
C ALA A 126 -9.02 -5.08 35.68
N HIS A 127 -9.84 -6.04 35.26
CA HIS A 127 -11.07 -6.47 35.93
C HIS A 127 -10.95 -7.85 36.61
N ASP A 128 -9.72 -8.30 36.91
CA ASP A 128 -9.43 -9.62 37.52
C ASP A 128 -10.01 -10.81 36.72
N VAL A 129 -10.18 -10.67 35.43
CA VAL A 129 -10.65 -11.74 34.52
C VAL A 129 -9.46 -12.37 33.81
N ASP A 130 -9.25 -13.67 33.99
CA ASP A 130 -8.21 -14.46 33.34
C ASP A 130 -8.78 -15.16 32.08
N LEU A 131 -8.68 -14.48 30.94
CA LEU A 131 -9.11 -15.04 29.66
C LEU A 131 -8.22 -16.20 29.22
N LYS A 132 -8.82 -17.32 28.91
CA LYS A 132 -8.14 -18.47 28.33
C LYS A 132 -8.24 -18.40 26.80
N LYS A 133 -7.08 -18.48 26.12
CA LYS A 133 -7.03 -18.53 24.66
C LYS A 133 -7.81 -19.75 24.15
N PRO A 134 -8.94 -19.55 23.43
CA PRO A 134 -9.74 -20.68 22.95
C PRO A 134 -8.98 -21.50 21.90
N ASN A 135 -9.14 -22.82 21.94
CA ASN A 135 -8.56 -23.70 20.91
C ASN A 135 -9.09 -23.39 19.50
N SER A 136 -10.31 -22.85 19.41
CA SER A 136 -10.95 -22.43 18.16
C SER A 136 -10.36 -21.17 17.55
N LEU A 137 -9.57 -20.39 18.28
CA LEU A 137 -9.04 -19.10 17.80
C LEU A 137 -8.18 -19.25 16.54
N ASN A 138 -7.32 -20.26 16.49
CA ASN A 138 -6.51 -20.55 15.29
C ASN A 138 -7.37 -20.99 14.09
N GLN A 139 -8.49 -21.64 14.31
CA GLN A 139 -9.44 -22.02 13.25
C GLN A 139 -10.16 -20.77 12.74
N LEU A 140 -10.54 -19.87 13.63
CA LEU A 140 -11.15 -18.58 13.28
C LEU A 140 -10.18 -17.74 12.42
N TYR A 141 -8.90 -17.61 12.82
CA TYR A 141 -7.89 -16.90 12.02
C TYR A 141 -7.79 -17.47 10.61
N LYS A 142 -7.68 -18.80 10.48
CA LYS A 142 -7.62 -19.46 9.17
C LYS A 142 -8.87 -19.24 8.33
N ALA A 143 -10.05 -19.25 8.94
CA ALA A 143 -11.30 -19.05 8.22
C ALA A 143 -11.41 -17.63 7.66
N ILE A 144 -11.12 -16.61 8.48
CA ILE A 144 -11.14 -15.20 8.07
C ILE A 144 -10.03 -14.90 7.06
N ALA A 145 -8.82 -15.44 7.26
CA ALA A 145 -7.71 -15.29 6.31
C ALA A 145 -8.08 -15.88 4.94
N LYS A 146 -8.65 -17.07 4.92
CA LYS A 146 -9.13 -17.70 3.69
C LYS A 146 -10.21 -16.87 3.01
N GLN A 147 -11.22 -16.40 3.75
CA GLN A 147 -12.29 -15.56 3.22
C GLN A 147 -11.72 -14.27 2.60
N THR A 148 -10.81 -13.60 3.31
CA THR A 148 -10.16 -12.37 2.84
C THR A 148 -9.31 -12.63 1.59
N SER A 149 -8.55 -13.72 1.56
CA SER A 149 -7.75 -14.12 0.41
C SER A 149 -8.60 -14.47 -0.81
N ASP A 150 -9.69 -15.20 -0.62
CA ASP A 150 -10.61 -15.57 -1.71
C ASP A 150 -11.31 -14.32 -2.29
N GLU A 151 -11.66 -13.35 -1.46
CA GLU A 151 -12.23 -12.06 -1.92
C GLU A 151 -11.20 -11.21 -2.67
N LEU A 152 -9.94 -11.16 -2.21
CA LEU A 152 -8.86 -10.48 -2.94
C LEU A 152 -8.63 -11.11 -4.33
N LYS A 153 -8.73 -12.43 -4.46
CA LYS A 153 -8.69 -13.11 -5.76
C LYS A 153 -9.86 -12.71 -6.66
N ASN A 154 -11.08 -12.66 -6.10
CA ASN A 154 -12.26 -12.22 -6.85
C ASN A 154 -12.10 -10.78 -7.37
N ILE A 155 -11.59 -9.86 -6.51
CA ILE A 155 -11.28 -8.48 -6.87
C ILE A 155 -10.26 -8.44 -8.02
N THR A 156 -9.22 -9.26 -7.96
CA THR A 156 -8.17 -9.33 -8.99
C THR A 156 -8.71 -9.88 -10.31
N ASN A 157 -9.47 -10.96 -10.26
CA ASN A 157 -10.04 -11.60 -11.46
C ASN A 157 -11.12 -10.76 -12.14
N SER A 158 -11.82 -9.91 -11.39
CA SER A 158 -12.82 -8.98 -11.94
C SER A 158 -12.20 -7.67 -12.47
N SER A 159 -10.88 -7.61 -12.64
CA SER A 159 -10.17 -6.39 -13.06
C SER A 159 -10.51 -5.97 -14.48
N GLY A 160 -10.60 -4.66 -14.69
CA GLY A 160 -10.84 -4.07 -16.00
C GLY A 160 -10.79 -2.56 -15.98
N PHE A 161 -11.14 -1.96 -17.11
CA PHE A 161 -11.21 -0.52 -17.31
C PHE A 161 -12.64 -0.09 -17.59
N LYS A 162 -13.01 1.11 -17.14
CA LYS A 162 -14.32 1.69 -17.40
C LYS A 162 -14.19 3.18 -17.70
N SER A 163 -14.50 3.58 -18.92
CA SER A 163 -14.56 4.98 -19.31
C SER A 163 -15.68 5.21 -20.34
N THR A 164 -16.02 6.47 -20.60
CA THR A 164 -17.02 6.83 -21.62
C THR A 164 -16.61 6.39 -23.01
N THR A 165 -15.32 6.43 -23.33
CA THR A 165 -14.78 6.10 -24.66
C THR A 165 -14.48 4.61 -24.82
N LEU A 166 -13.80 3.99 -23.82
CA LEU A 166 -13.44 2.57 -23.85
C LEU A 166 -14.64 1.66 -23.57
N GLY A 167 -15.69 2.19 -22.94
CA GLY A 167 -16.74 1.38 -22.36
C GLY A 167 -16.23 0.59 -21.15
N THR A 168 -16.89 -0.51 -20.82
CA THR A 168 -16.44 -1.48 -19.81
C THR A 168 -15.66 -2.59 -20.51
N THR A 169 -14.38 -2.75 -20.15
CA THR A 169 -13.48 -3.68 -20.82
C THR A 169 -12.68 -4.46 -19.80
N GLY A 170 -12.78 -5.79 -19.81
CA GLY A 170 -11.97 -6.66 -18.94
C GLY A 170 -10.48 -6.53 -19.28
N ILE A 171 -9.65 -6.76 -18.25
CA ILE A 171 -8.20 -6.57 -18.32
C ILE A 171 -7.56 -7.32 -19.50
N TYR A 172 -7.97 -8.55 -19.76
CA TYR A 172 -7.42 -9.40 -20.85
C TYR A 172 -7.71 -8.88 -22.26
N ASN A 173 -8.72 -8.05 -22.42
CA ASN A 173 -9.12 -7.50 -23.73
C ASN A 173 -8.75 -6.02 -23.88
N ALA A 174 -8.12 -5.42 -22.87
CA ALA A 174 -7.85 -3.98 -22.84
C ALA A 174 -6.91 -3.53 -23.97
N TYR A 175 -5.87 -4.31 -24.27
CA TYR A 175 -4.97 -4.01 -25.41
C TYR A 175 -5.74 -4.00 -26.73
N GLN A 176 -6.47 -5.07 -27.05
CA GLN A 176 -7.24 -5.16 -28.30
C GLN A 176 -8.23 -4.00 -28.43
N ARG A 177 -8.97 -3.72 -27.36
CA ARG A 177 -9.93 -2.59 -27.35
C ARG A 177 -9.26 -1.24 -27.57
N THR A 178 -8.06 -1.04 -27.02
CA THR A 178 -7.27 0.18 -27.21
C THR A 178 -6.85 0.33 -28.66
N MET A 179 -6.40 -0.75 -29.30
CA MET A 179 -6.06 -0.76 -30.72
C MET A 179 -7.26 -0.45 -31.60
N ASP A 180 -8.40 -1.11 -31.37
CA ASP A 180 -9.63 -0.90 -32.13
C ASP A 180 -10.04 0.58 -32.07
N LEU A 181 -10.01 1.19 -30.91
CA LEU A 181 -10.36 2.60 -30.75
C LEU A 181 -9.34 3.56 -31.37
N ALA A 182 -8.05 3.27 -31.29
CA ALA A 182 -7.02 4.05 -31.97
C ALA A 182 -7.24 4.00 -33.48
N MET A 183 -7.55 2.83 -34.04
CA MET A 183 -7.83 2.66 -35.45
C MET A 183 -9.11 3.37 -35.91
N VAL A 184 -10.18 3.36 -35.09
CA VAL A 184 -11.40 4.15 -35.37
C VAL A 184 -11.06 5.64 -35.46
N LYS A 185 -10.19 6.16 -34.60
CA LYS A 185 -9.75 7.58 -34.69
C LYS A 185 -8.91 7.87 -35.93
N VAL A 186 -7.92 7.02 -36.21
CA VAL A 186 -7.06 7.17 -37.42
C VAL A 186 -7.90 7.10 -38.68
N SER A 187 -8.80 6.13 -38.81
CA SER A 187 -9.66 5.95 -39.97
C SER A 187 -10.68 7.07 -40.17
N SER A 188 -10.85 7.97 -39.19
CA SER A 188 -11.60 9.22 -39.44
C SER A 188 -10.85 10.22 -40.31
N GLY A 189 -9.54 10.04 -40.50
CA GLY A 189 -8.66 10.98 -41.19
C GLY A 189 -8.42 12.29 -40.41
N ALA A 190 -8.90 12.39 -39.17
CA ALA A 190 -8.79 13.61 -38.37
C ALA A 190 -7.64 13.56 -37.35
N PHE A 191 -7.11 12.38 -37.08
CA PHE A 191 -6.08 12.14 -36.06
C PHE A 191 -4.91 11.39 -36.69
N SER A 192 -3.68 11.77 -36.33
CA SER A 192 -2.52 10.92 -36.55
C SER A 192 -2.60 9.67 -35.67
N TYR A 193 -1.86 8.64 -36.02
CA TYR A 193 -1.79 7.44 -35.21
C TYR A 193 -1.24 7.75 -33.83
N GLN A 194 -0.19 8.56 -33.73
CA GLN A 194 0.40 8.96 -32.45
C GLN A 194 -0.62 9.69 -31.56
N GLN A 195 -1.39 10.61 -32.12
CA GLN A 195 -2.43 11.31 -31.37
C GLN A 195 -3.55 10.37 -30.94
N ALA A 196 -3.99 9.47 -31.81
CA ALA A 196 -5.02 8.49 -31.49
C ALA A 196 -4.59 7.52 -30.37
N VAL A 197 -3.34 7.03 -30.41
CA VAL A 197 -2.73 6.20 -29.38
C VAL A 197 -2.62 6.93 -28.04
N LYS A 198 -2.08 8.14 -28.09
CA LYS A 198 -1.95 8.99 -26.91
C LYS A 198 -3.29 9.19 -26.21
N ASP A 199 -4.33 9.54 -26.95
CA ASP A 199 -5.68 9.72 -26.42
C ASP A 199 -6.25 8.45 -25.81
N CYS A 200 -6.05 7.28 -26.44
CA CYS A 200 -6.55 6.00 -25.92
C CYS A 200 -5.81 5.56 -24.67
N VAL A 201 -4.48 5.70 -24.63
CA VAL A 201 -3.66 5.37 -23.44
C VAL A 201 -3.96 6.35 -22.30
N ASP A 202 -4.19 7.63 -22.59
CA ASP A 202 -4.62 8.62 -21.60
C ASP A 202 -5.98 8.23 -20.97
N GLN A 203 -6.92 7.72 -21.78
CA GLN A 203 -8.20 7.23 -21.27
C GLN A 203 -8.04 6.02 -20.33
N LEU A 204 -7.12 5.10 -20.62
CA LEU A 204 -6.79 4.00 -19.71
C LEU A 204 -6.21 4.54 -18.39
N ALA A 205 -5.26 5.46 -18.47
CA ALA A 205 -4.63 6.06 -17.30
C ALA A 205 -5.65 6.84 -16.43
N LYS A 206 -6.56 7.56 -17.05
CA LYS A 206 -7.65 8.25 -16.36
C LYS A 206 -8.65 7.30 -15.72
N SER A 207 -9.03 6.23 -16.41
CA SER A 207 -9.89 5.19 -15.84
C SER A 207 -9.25 4.56 -14.61
N GLY A 208 -7.98 4.21 -14.72
CA GLY A 208 -7.31 3.31 -13.80
C GLY A 208 -7.89 1.88 -13.85
N LEU A 209 -7.17 0.95 -13.26
CA LEU A 209 -7.63 -0.43 -13.14
C LEU A 209 -8.69 -0.54 -12.03
N ARG A 210 -9.77 -1.23 -12.33
CA ARG A 210 -10.96 -1.31 -11.47
C ARG A 210 -11.38 -2.75 -11.25
N SER A 211 -11.88 -3.05 -10.05
CA SER A 211 -12.72 -4.23 -9.83
C SER A 211 -14.13 -3.89 -10.35
N ILE A 212 -14.67 -4.72 -11.21
CA ILE A 212 -15.93 -4.48 -11.90
C ILE A 212 -16.91 -5.60 -11.57
N ASP A 213 -18.03 -5.24 -10.97
CA ASP A 213 -19.19 -6.13 -10.90
C ASP A 213 -19.96 -6.02 -12.23
N TYR A 214 -19.77 -7.01 -13.07
CA TYR A 214 -20.37 -7.03 -14.41
C TYR A 214 -21.90 -7.20 -14.38
N ALA A 215 -22.46 -7.71 -13.29
CA ALA A 215 -23.89 -7.90 -13.16
C ALA A 215 -24.60 -6.57 -12.82
N SER A 216 -24.07 -5.83 -11.85
CA SER A 216 -24.66 -4.54 -11.43
C SER A 216 -24.06 -3.32 -12.16
N GLY A 217 -22.94 -3.49 -12.84
CA GLY A 217 -22.17 -2.41 -13.46
C GLY A 217 -21.45 -1.50 -12.45
N ARG A 218 -21.44 -1.83 -11.16
CA ARG A 218 -20.70 -1.11 -10.12
C ARG A 218 -19.21 -1.37 -10.30
N SER A 219 -18.41 -0.38 -9.98
CA SER A 219 -16.95 -0.55 -10.02
C SER A 219 -16.24 0.34 -9.03
N TYR A 220 -15.15 -0.19 -8.46
CA TYR A 220 -14.25 0.53 -7.57
C TYR A 220 -12.84 0.53 -8.15
N GLN A 221 -12.02 1.53 -7.82
CA GLN A 221 -10.58 1.43 -8.07
C GLN A 221 -10.06 0.16 -7.39
N LEU A 222 -9.16 -0.55 -8.03
CA LEU A 222 -8.74 -1.88 -7.59
C LEU A 222 -8.12 -1.85 -6.18
N ASP A 223 -7.26 -0.86 -5.91
CA ASP A 223 -6.69 -0.61 -4.59
C ASP A 223 -7.76 -0.31 -3.53
N THR A 224 -8.79 0.44 -3.91
CA THR A 224 -9.90 0.78 -3.01
C THR A 224 -10.71 -0.46 -2.64
N ALA A 225 -11.02 -1.32 -3.62
CA ALA A 225 -11.71 -2.58 -3.38
C ALA A 225 -10.91 -3.50 -2.45
N ALA A 226 -9.60 -3.61 -2.69
CA ALA A 226 -8.70 -4.42 -1.86
C ALA A 226 -8.60 -3.91 -0.41
N ARG A 227 -8.51 -2.59 -0.21
CA ARG A 227 -8.53 -1.98 1.13
C ARG A 227 -9.85 -2.25 1.87
N MET A 228 -10.97 -2.15 1.16
CA MET A 228 -12.28 -2.47 1.73
C MET A 228 -12.33 -3.92 2.22
N CYS A 229 -11.85 -4.86 1.40
CA CYS A 229 -11.77 -6.28 1.74
C CYS A 229 -10.94 -6.52 3.01
N ILE A 230 -9.71 -6.04 3.05
CA ILE A 230 -8.79 -6.22 4.18
C ILE A 230 -9.36 -5.60 5.47
N ARG A 231 -9.85 -4.37 5.40
CA ARG A 231 -10.44 -3.70 6.58
C ARG A 231 -11.63 -4.48 7.11
N THR A 232 -12.51 -4.91 6.23
CA THR A 232 -13.69 -5.70 6.63
C THR A 232 -13.27 -7.01 7.28
N GLY A 233 -12.30 -7.72 6.71
CA GLY A 233 -11.78 -8.96 7.30
C GLY A 233 -11.17 -8.76 8.69
N ALA A 234 -10.37 -7.71 8.88
CA ALA A 234 -9.79 -7.37 10.19
C ALA A 234 -10.85 -7.05 11.23
N ASN A 235 -11.84 -6.23 10.87
CA ASN A 235 -12.92 -5.87 11.78
C ASN A 235 -13.77 -7.07 12.15
N GLN A 236 -14.14 -7.91 11.19
CA GLN A 236 -14.89 -9.13 11.45
C GLN A 236 -14.13 -10.07 12.39
N LEU A 237 -12.82 -10.20 12.20
CA LEU A 237 -11.98 -10.99 13.11
C LEU A 237 -11.99 -10.41 14.52
N SER A 238 -11.79 -9.09 14.67
CA SER A 238 -11.82 -8.42 15.97
C SER A 238 -13.16 -8.60 16.66
N GLY A 239 -14.29 -8.44 15.93
CA GLY A 239 -15.62 -8.67 16.47
C GLY A 239 -15.83 -10.11 16.95
N LYS A 240 -15.38 -11.10 16.17
CA LYS A 240 -15.48 -12.51 16.56
C LYS A 240 -14.59 -12.86 17.76
N ILE A 241 -13.45 -12.21 17.92
CA ILE A 241 -12.63 -12.34 19.13
C ILE A 241 -13.39 -11.80 20.34
N GLN A 242 -14.03 -10.64 20.20
CA GLN A 242 -14.85 -10.06 21.29
C GLN A 242 -16.02 -10.96 21.68
N GLU A 243 -16.72 -11.55 20.71
CA GLU A 243 -17.78 -12.52 21.01
C GLU A 243 -17.25 -13.72 21.82
N LEU A 244 -16.07 -14.28 21.44
CA LEU A 244 -15.45 -15.37 22.14
C LEU A 244 -14.99 -14.99 23.57
N ASN A 245 -14.59 -13.75 23.76
CA ASN A 245 -14.15 -13.22 25.04
C ASN A 245 -15.37 -12.96 25.94
N LEU A 246 -16.40 -12.29 25.44
CA LEU A 246 -17.64 -12.04 26.18
C LEU A 246 -18.32 -13.34 26.64
N ALA A 247 -18.23 -14.40 25.86
CA ALA A 247 -18.73 -15.72 26.27
C ALA A 247 -18.00 -16.34 27.49
N GLN A 248 -16.83 -15.79 27.86
CA GLN A 248 -16.07 -16.22 29.04
C GLN A 248 -16.30 -15.35 30.27
N THR A 249 -17.16 -14.34 30.17
CA THR A 249 -17.43 -13.39 31.25
C THR A 249 -18.89 -13.31 31.57
N GLU A 250 -19.19 -12.77 32.73
CA GLU A 250 -20.57 -12.58 33.22
C GLU A 250 -21.08 -11.16 32.92
N THR A 251 -20.25 -10.26 32.31
CA THR A 251 -20.75 -8.91 32.02
C THR A 251 -21.78 -8.93 30.87
N PRO A 252 -23.00 -8.41 31.10
CA PRO A 252 -24.02 -8.34 30.06
C PRO A 252 -23.90 -7.10 29.16
N LEU A 253 -22.92 -6.23 29.42
CA LEU A 253 -22.80 -4.92 28.80
C LEU A 253 -21.56 -4.83 27.89
N VAL A 254 -21.72 -4.02 26.84
CA VAL A 254 -20.61 -3.62 25.95
C VAL A 254 -20.62 -2.11 25.72
N TYR A 255 -19.45 -1.53 25.60
CA TYR A 255 -19.24 -0.17 25.14
C TYR A 255 -18.83 -0.19 23.67
N VAL A 256 -19.50 0.62 22.85
CA VAL A 256 -19.10 0.85 21.44
C VAL A 256 -18.27 2.11 21.38
N ASP A 257 -17.06 2.02 20.83
CA ASP A 257 -16.16 3.17 20.74
C ASP A 257 -16.70 4.27 19.79
N ALA A 258 -16.12 5.47 19.93
CA ALA A 258 -16.41 6.60 19.06
C ALA A 258 -15.11 7.07 18.39
N HIS A 259 -15.24 7.49 17.15
CA HIS A 259 -14.13 8.09 16.44
C HIS A 259 -14.58 9.19 15.47
N ALA A 260 -13.72 10.18 15.28
CA ALA A 260 -13.93 11.27 14.33
C ALA A 260 -14.08 10.76 12.89
N GLY A 261 -15.00 11.38 12.15
CA GLY A 261 -15.27 11.05 10.77
C GLY A 261 -15.93 9.68 10.58
N SER A 262 -16.71 9.24 11.54
CA SER A 262 -17.65 8.13 11.36
C SER A 262 -18.69 8.47 10.29
N ARG A 263 -19.31 7.44 9.69
CA ARG A 263 -20.43 7.67 8.77
C ARG A 263 -21.61 8.28 9.54
N PRO A 264 -22.41 9.16 8.93
CA PRO A 264 -23.54 9.77 9.61
C PRO A 264 -24.49 8.76 10.28
N GLU A 265 -24.68 7.60 9.64
CA GLU A 265 -25.54 6.53 10.18
C GLU A 265 -24.94 5.87 11.44
N HIS A 266 -23.62 5.99 11.64
CA HIS A 266 -22.92 5.42 12.79
C HIS A 266 -22.81 6.39 13.98
N THR A 267 -23.01 7.70 13.75
CA THR A 267 -22.89 8.70 14.82
C THR A 267 -23.97 8.54 15.89
N VAL A 268 -25.09 7.93 15.54
CA VAL A 268 -26.24 7.76 16.44
C VAL A 268 -26.01 6.75 17.55
N TRP A 269 -25.09 5.80 17.34
CA TRP A 269 -24.87 4.71 18.28
C TRP A 269 -23.41 4.59 18.79
N GLN A 270 -22.47 5.39 18.28
CA GLN A 270 -21.10 5.38 18.78
C GLN A 270 -20.97 6.04 20.15
N GLY A 271 -19.97 5.65 20.93
CA GLY A 271 -19.66 6.23 22.24
C GLY A 271 -20.67 5.85 23.34
N GLN A 272 -21.47 4.81 23.15
CA GLN A 272 -22.54 4.42 24.07
C GLN A 272 -22.35 3.00 24.60
N VAL A 273 -23.00 2.72 25.71
CA VAL A 273 -23.06 1.40 26.34
C VAL A 273 -24.38 0.73 25.96
N TYR A 274 -24.29 -0.57 25.65
CA TYR A 274 -25.43 -1.40 25.22
C TYR A 274 -25.51 -2.69 26.01
N ALA A 275 -26.74 -3.23 26.11
CA ALA A 275 -26.99 -4.57 26.61
C ALA A 275 -26.63 -5.58 25.50
N TYR A 276 -25.49 -6.28 25.65
CA TYR A 276 -25.12 -7.42 24.80
C TYR A 276 -25.97 -8.65 25.14
N ASN A 277 -26.28 -8.83 26.44
CA ASN A 277 -27.30 -9.76 26.93
C ASN A 277 -28.39 -9.00 27.69
N PRO A 278 -29.52 -8.68 27.03
CA PRO A 278 -30.58 -7.90 27.65
C PRO A 278 -31.22 -8.53 28.91
N ASP A 279 -31.17 -9.86 29.03
CA ASP A 279 -31.64 -10.59 30.21
C ASP A 279 -30.59 -10.72 31.32
N GLY A 280 -29.38 -10.25 31.08
CA GLY A 280 -28.30 -10.26 32.08
C GLY A 280 -28.61 -9.34 33.26
N ILE A 281 -28.18 -9.75 34.46
CA ILE A 281 -28.50 -9.03 35.70
C ILE A 281 -27.38 -8.04 36.03
N LEU A 282 -27.74 -6.81 36.30
CA LEU A 282 -26.90 -5.72 36.72
C LEU A 282 -26.61 -5.79 38.24
N LYS A 283 -25.64 -4.98 38.72
CA LYS A 283 -25.28 -4.91 40.14
C LYS A 283 -26.43 -4.58 41.10
N ASP A 284 -27.41 -3.84 40.60
CA ASP A 284 -28.62 -3.46 41.38
C ASP A 284 -29.77 -4.47 41.29
N GLY A 285 -29.57 -5.58 40.55
CA GLY A 285 -30.58 -6.64 40.38
C GLY A 285 -31.54 -6.41 39.21
N SER A 286 -31.50 -5.27 38.50
CA SER A 286 -32.31 -5.03 37.29
C SER A 286 -31.73 -5.78 36.07
N LYS A 287 -32.54 -5.95 35.02
CA LYS A 287 -32.08 -6.49 33.76
C LYS A 287 -31.33 -5.43 32.94
N ALA A 288 -30.28 -5.83 32.23
CA ALA A 288 -29.52 -4.92 31.40
C ALA A 288 -30.37 -4.23 30.32
N GLY A 289 -31.27 -4.96 29.68
CA GLY A 289 -32.20 -4.41 28.66
C GLY A 289 -33.22 -3.43 29.19
N GLU A 290 -33.39 -3.29 30.51
CA GLU A 290 -34.28 -2.27 31.11
C GLU A 290 -33.60 -0.89 31.21
N ARG A 291 -32.26 -0.86 31.16
CA ARG A 291 -31.45 0.38 31.32
C ARG A 291 -30.63 0.76 30.10
N TYR A 292 -30.27 -0.19 29.29
CA TYR A 292 -29.40 0.01 28.11
C TYR A 292 -30.09 -0.51 26.86
N GLY A 293 -29.88 0.16 25.73
CA GLY A 293 -30.38 -0.28 24.43
C GLY A 293 -29.83 -1.66 24.05
N ASP A 294 -30.60 -2.40 23.27
CA ASP A 294 -30.18 -3.71 22.75
C ASP A 294 -29.05 -3.55 21.73
N PHE A 295 -27.92 -4.18 21.99
CA PHE A 295 -26.72 -4.06 21.16
C PHE A 295 -26.97 -4.43 19.69
N PHE A 296 -27.65 -5.53 19.44
CA PHE A 296 -27.86 -6.04 18.09
C PHE A 296 -28.83 -5.18 17.29
N ASN A 297 -29.89 -4.73 17.94
CA ASN A 297 -30.96 -3.93 17.30
C ASN A 297 -30.49 -2.49 17.03
N GLU A 298 -29.82 -1.86 18.01
CA GLU A 298 -29.41 -0.46 17.92
C GLU A 298 -28.23 -0.23 16.98
N THR A 299 -27.29 -1.17 16.93
CA THR A 299 -26.06 -1.05 16.13
C THR A 299 -26.12 -1.78 14.80
N ASP A 300 -27.18 -2.55 14.55
CA ASP A 300 -27.31 -3.44 13.37
C ASP A 300 -26.07 -4.32 13.17
N TYR A 301 -25.51 -4.84 14.29
CA TYR A 301 -24.29 -5.62 14.32
C TYR A 301 -24.32 -6.82 13.38
N GLY A 302 -23.28 -6.94 12.56
CA GLY A 302 -23.14 -8.03 11.59
C GLY A 302 -23.82 -7.79 10.25
N SER A 303 -24.59 -6.70 10.10
CA SER A 303 -25.11 -6.30 8.79
C SER A 303 -24.03 -5.55 7.97
N PRO A 304 -24.13 -5.53 6.65
CA PRO A 304 -23.16 -4.77 5.81
C PRO A 304 -23.09 -3.28 6.12
N ALA A 305 -24.16 -2.67 6.62
CA ALA A 305 -24.24 -1.25 6.93
C ALA A 305 -24.01 -0.93 8.42
N GLY A 306 -24.13 -1.91 9.30
CA GLY A 306 -24.05 -1.76 10.75
C GLY A 306 -22.65 -1.83 11.33
N LEU A 307 -22.59 -2.03 12.63
CA LEU A 307 -21.34 -2.21 13.38
C LEU A 307 -20.58 -3.45 12.88
N MET A 308 -19.28 -3.34 12.70
CA MET A 308 -18.38 -4.35 12.10
C MET A 308 -18.73 -4.71 10.64
N GLY A 309 -19.63 -3.98 9.99
CA GLY A 309 -19.96 -4.13 8.58
C GLY A 309 -18.89 -3.57 7.63
N VAL A 310 -19.26 -3.41 6.36
CA VAL A 310 -18.34 -2.96 5.30
C VAL A 310 -17.76 -1.57 5.61
N ASN A 311 -16.44 -1.45 5.66
CA ASN A 311 -15.73 -0.20 6.00
C ASN A 311 -16.08 0.42 7.37
N CYS A 312 -16.73 -0.28 8.25
CA CYS A 312 -16.85 0.15 9.63
C CYS A 312 -15.46 0.24 10.26
N ALA A 313 -15.25 1.20 11.15
CA ALA A 313 -13.99 1.33 11.90
C ALA A 313 -14.25 1.37 13.41
N HIS A 314 -15.49 1.14 13.82
CA HIS A 314 -15.86 1.04 15.22
C HIS A 314 -15.61 -0.36 15.75
N HIS A 315 -15.32 -0.42 17.04
CA HIS A 315 -15.17 -1.64 17.81
C HIS A 315 -16.09 -1.60 19.01
N PHE A 316 -16.30 -2.77 19.64
CA PHE A 316 -17.01 -2.85 20.89
C PHE A 316 -16.17 -3.61 21.91
N TYR A 317 -16.35 -3.29 23.16
CA TYR A 317 -15.57 -3.82 24.29
C TYR A 317 -16.50 -4.23 25.42
N PRO A 318 -16.18 -5.23 26.22
CA PRO A 318 -16.92 -5.49 27.44
C PRO A 318 -16.91 -4.25 28.32
N TYR A 319 -18.02 -4.01 28.97
CA TYR A 319 -18.20 -2.89 29.88
C TYR A 319 -18.71 -3.38 31.24
N TRP A 320 -18.11 -2.89 32.30
CA TRP A 320 -18.59 -3.15 33.66
C TRP A 320 -19.19 -1.89 34.24
N GLU A 321 -20.33 -2.06 34.96
CA GLU A 321 -21.01 -0.90 35.56
C GLU A 321 -20.07 -0.12 36.49
N GLY A 322 -19.94 1.18 36.21
CA GLY A 322 -19.08 2.09 36.94
C GLY A 322 -17.74 2.37 36.26
N ASP A 323 -17.41 1.68 35.15
CA ASP A 323 -16.26 2.03 34.37
C ASP A 323 -16.43 3.42 33.73
N PRO A 324 -15.37 4.20 33.62
CA PRO A 324 -15.44 5.47 32.93
C PRO A 324 -15.72 5.27 31.43
N ILE A 325 -16.74 5.94 30.90
CA ILE A 325 -16.97 6.03 29.47
C ILE A 325 -16.05 7.13 28.94
N PRO A 326 -15.20 6.84 27.92
CA PRO A 326 -14.36 7.87 27.29
C PRO A 326 -15.21 9.03 26.76
N GLU A 327 -14.90 10.25 27.17
CA GLU A 327 -15.52 11.43 26.59
C GLU A 327 -15.11 11.56 25.13
N TYR A 328 -16.11 11.69 24.27
CA TYR A 328 -15.91 11.94 22.85
C TYR A 328 -16.69 13.18 22.42
N SER A 329 -16.03 14.04 21.67
CA SER A 329 -16.64 15.15 20.95
C SER A 329 -16.20 15.13 19.50
N GLU A 330 -17.12 15.32 18.58
CA GLU A 330 -16.79 15.48 17.17
C GLU A 330 -15.90 16.73 17.01
N PRO A 331 -14.80 16.66 16.24
CA PRO A 331 -13.98 17.84 15.95
C PRO A 331 -14.80 18.94 15.30
N GLU A 332 -14.52 20.19 15.69
CA GLU A 332 -15.14 21.36 15.08
C GLU A 332 -14.93 21.38 13.56
N PRO A 333 -15.93 21.84 12.80
CA PRO A 333 -15.78 22.04 11.36
C PRO A 333 -14.62 22.98 11.02
N ILE A 334 -13.99 22.77 9.89
CA ILE A 334 -12.90 23.61 9.40
C ILE A 334 -13.36 24.44 8.20
N GLU A 335 -12.86 25.67 8.10
CA GLU A 335 -13.01 26.49 6.90
C GLU A 335 -11.74 26.39 6.04
N TYR A 336 -11.90 26.05 4.75
CA TYR A 336 -10.83 26.02 3.76
C TYR A 336 -11.35 26.52 2.42
N ASP A 337 -10.67 27.50 1.82
CA ASP A 337 -11.06 28.18 0.57
C ASP A 337 -12.53 28.66 0.55
N GLY A 338 -13.00 29.22 1.66
CA GLY A 338 -14.36 29.77 1.77
C GLY A 338 -15.47 28.71 1.85
N LYS A 339 -15.09 27.44 2.06
CA LYS A 339 -16.03 26.35 2.29
C LYS A 339 -15.80 25.72 3.66
N GLU A 340 -16.87 25.48 4.38
CA GLU A 340 -16.88 24.76 5.64
C GLU A 340 -16.94 23.25 5.39
N TYR A 341 -16.18 22.47 6.16
CA TYR A 341 -16.12 21.03 6.13
C TYR A 341 -16.25 20.46 7.53
N THR A 342 -17.21 19.56 7.74
CA THR A 342 -17.18 18.66 8.89
C THR A 342 -15.95 17.75 8.79
N TYR A 343 -15.56 17.11 9.90
CA TYR A 343 -14.42 16.18 9.87
C TYR A 343 -14.64 15.02 8.88
N TYR A 344 -15.87 14.50 8.79
CA TYR A 344 -16.23 13.49 7.79
C TYR A 344 -16.03 14.02 6.36
N GLU A 345 -16.58 15.19 6.04
CA GLU A 345 -16.43 15.80 4.71
C GLU A 345 -14.96 16.10 4.38
N ALA A 346 -14.16 16.57 5.37
CA ALA A 346 -12.73 16.76 5.20
C ALA A 346 -12.02 15.45 4.84
N THR A 347 -12.37 14.33 5.48
CA THR A 347 -11.82 13.01 5.10
C THR A 347 -12.21 12.60 3.69
N GLN A 348 -13.44 12.90 3.24
CA GLN A 348 -13.88 12.60 1.87
C GLN A 348 -13.17 13.47 0.84
N GLU A 349 -12.94 14.75 1.12
CA GLU A 349 -12.19 15.64 0.24
C GLU A 349 -10.73 15.19 0.10
N MET A 350 -10.08 14.80 1.20
CA MET A 350 -8.74 14.22 1.15
C MET A 350 -8.69 12.97 0.26
N ARG A 351 -9.65 12.07 0.40
CA ARG A 351 -9.75 10.87 -0.46
C ARG A 351 -9.95 11.21 -1.93
N LYS A 352 -10.68 12.27 -2.23
CA LYS A 352 -10.84 12.77 -3.60
C LYS A 352 -9.50 13.28 -4.14
N GLN A 353 -8.80 14.11 -3.39
CA GLN A 353 -7.48 14.62 -3.77
C GLN A 353 -6.45 13.49 -3.96
N GLU A 354 -6.46 12.47 -3.10
CA GLU A 354 -5.65 11.26 -3.25
C GLU A 354 -5.91 10.53 -4.57
N ARG A 355 -7.18 10.40 -4.97
CA ARG A 355 -7.55 9.80 -6.27
C ARG A 355 -7.03 10.64 -7.44
N ASP A 356 -7.14 11.96 -7.36
CA ASP A 356 -6.68 12.88 -8.39
C ASP A 356 -5.16 12.84 -8.55
N ILE A 357 -4.41 12.77 -7.44
CA ILE A 357 -2.95 12.61 -7.43
C ILE A 357 -2.57 11.28 -8.09
N ARG A 358 -3.22 10.16 -7.72
CA ARG A 358 -2.95 8.85 -8.32
C ARG A 358 -3.26 8.84 -9.81
N GLN A 359 -4.38 9.42 -10.22
CA GLN A 359 -4.72 9.56 -11.64
C GLN A 359 -3.62 10.31 -12.41
N THR A 360 -3.17 11.47 -11.92
CA THR A 360 -2.12 12.25 -12.57
C THR A 360 -0.79 11.48 -12.64
N ARG A 361 -0.46 10.66 -11.65
CA ARG A 361 0.71 9.77 -11.69
C ARG A 361 0.59 8.72 -12.80
N ARG A 362 -0.57 8.07 -12.93
CA ARG A 362 -0.81 7.11 -14.02
C ARG A 362 -0.68 7.78 -15.40
N GLU A 363 -1.23 8.98 -15.55
CA GLU A 363 -1.09 9.78 -16.77
C GLU A 363 0.39 10.05 -17.09
N ILE A 364 1.18 10.45 -16.09
CA ILE A 364 2.63 10.68 -16.25
C ILE A 364 3.35 9.40 -16.67
N ASP A 365 3.12 8.28 -16.01
CA ASP A 365 3.80 7.02 -16.29
C ASP A 365 3.44 6.48 -17.69
N ALA A 366 2.17 6.56 -18.05
CA ALA A 366 1.68 6.16 -19.36
C ALA A 366 2.28 7.05 -20.50
N MET A 367 2.27 8.36 -20.31
CA MET A 367 2.82 9.31 -21.29
C MET A 367 4.34 9.18 -21.42
N LYS A 368 5.08 9.00 -20.31
CA LYS A 368 6.52 8.70 -20.38
C LYS A 368 6.80 7.41 -21.16
N THR A 369 5.97 6.39 -21.02
CA THR A 369 6.13 5.12 -21.74
C THR A 369 5.95 5.32 -23.25
N LEU A 370 5.07 6.23 -23.66
CA LEU A 370 4.91 6.64 -25.06
C LEU A 370 6.05 7.55 -25.56
N GLY A 371 6.86 8.12 -24.67
CA GLY A 371 7.92 9.08 -25.00
C GLY A 371 7.43 10.53 -25.11
N GLU A 372 6.26 10.83 -24.54
CA GLU A 372 5.64 12.15 -24.55
C GLU A 372 6.22 13.08 -23.47
N ASP A 373 6.17 14.40 -23.73
CA ASP A 373 6.51 15.39 -22.70
C ASP A 373 5.47 15.38 -21.57
N THR A 374 5.96 15.20 -20.36
CA THR A 374 5.13 15.15 -19.14
C THR A 374 5.26 16.39 -18.24
N SER A 375 5.94 17.43 -18.71
CA SER A 375 6.27 18.61 -17.89
C SER A 375 5.03 19.30 -17.32
N GLN A 376 3.93 19.36 -18.07
CA GLN A 376 2.66 19.94 -17.60
C GLN A 376 2.00 19.06 -16.52
N LEU A 377 1.97 17.74 -16.74
CA LEU A 377 1.42 16.79 -15.77
C LEU A 377 2.24 16.77 -14.48
N GLN A 378 3.57 16.90 -14.56
CA GLN A 378 4.44 16.99 -13.38
C GLN A 378 4.18 18.25 -12.56
N ARG A 379 3.97 19.41 -13.24
CA ARG A 379 3.56 20.66 -12.56
C ARG A 379 2.19 20.51 -11.90
N LYS A 380 1.22 19.92 -12.59
CA LYS A 380 -0.11 19.61 -12.04
C LYS A 380 0.02 18.72 -10.79
N LEU A 381 0.82 17.65 -10.86
CA LEU A 381 1.06 16.74 -9.75
C LEU A 381 1.67 17.45 -8.54
N SER A 382 2.68 18.30 -8.77
CA SER A 382 3.33 19.07 -7.70
C SER A 382 2.34 19.98 -6.99
N LYS A 383 1.46 20.65 -7.76
CA LYS A 383 0.41 21.49 -7.18
C LYS A 383 -0.60 20.66 -6.38
N GLN A 384 -1.09 19.56 -6.93
CA GLN A 384 -2.03 18.67 -6.24
C GLN A 384 -1.47 18.15 -4.90
N ILE A 385 -0.17 17.78 -4.87
CA ILE A 385 0.49 17.33 -3.62
C ILE A 385 0.59 18.50 -2.62
N GLN A 386 0.87 19.70 -3.07
CA GLN A 386 0.92 20.89 -2.22
C GLN A 386 -0.47 21.20 -1.63
N ASP A 387 -1.50 21.23 -2.48
CA ASP A 387 -2.89 21.48 -2.07
C ASP A 387 -3.36 20.43 -1.05
N TYR A 388 -3.05 19.13 -1.30
CA TYR A 388 -3.35 18.02 -0.40
C TYR A 388 -2.68 18.18 0.98
N LYS A 389 -1.40 18.59 1.01
CA LYS A 389 -0.68 18.85 2.26
C LYS A 389 -1.29 20.03 3.02
N SER A 390 -1.56 21.13 2.34
CA SER A 390 -2.15 22.34 2.95
C SER A 390 -3.55 22.05 3.51
N PHE A 391 -4.36 21.29 2.79
CA PHE A 391 -5.68 20.86 3.27
C PHE A 391 -5.57 19.92 4.48
N SER A 392 -4.67 18.94 4.42
CA SER A 392 -4.38 17.98 5.50
C SER A 392 -3.95 18.69 6.80
N GLU A 393 -3.06 19.67 6.69
CA GLU A 393 -2.60 20.48 7.82
C GLU A 393 -3.75 21.28 8.45
N LYS A 394 -4.57 21.93 7.64
CA LYS A 394 -5.73 22.71 8.11
C LYS A 394 -6.77 21.80 8.76
N ALA A 395 -7.03 20.63 8.18
CA ALA A 395 -7.96 19.64 8.70
C ALA A 395 -7.45 18.89 9.95
N LYS A 396 -6.16 19.02 10.28
CA LYS A 396 -5.49 18.25 11.33
C LYS A 396 -5.62 16.72 11.12
N ILE A 397 -5.69 16.30 9.86
CA ILE A 397 -5.77 14.89 9.47
C ILE A 397 -4.43 14.51 8.84
N ASN A 398 -3.81 13.44 9.33
CA ASN A 398 -2.52 13.00 8.82
C ASN A 398 -2.60 12.62 7.33
N PRO A 399 -1.75 13.20 6.48
CA PRO A 399 -1.72 12.85 5.07
C PRO A 399 -1.13 11.45 4.90
N ARG A 400 -1.66 10.68 3.96
CA ARG A 400 -1.15 9.35 3.66
C ARG A 400 0.24 9.43 3.02
N SER A 401 1.20 8.75 3.63
CA SER A 401 2.61 8.81 3.21
C SER A 401 2.84 8.37 1.76
N TYR A 402 2.16 7.32 1.28
CA TYR A 402 2.28 6.83 -0.09
C TYR A 402 1.78 7.85 -1.13
N VAL A 403 0.83 8.72 -0.77
CA VAL A 403 0.33 9.79 -1.65
C VAL A 403 1.37 10.88 -1.83
N ILE A 404 2.13 11.18 -0.78
CA ILE A 404 3.13 12.26 -0.79
C ILE A 404 4.46 11.80 -1.36
N ARG A 405 4.84 10.52 -1.17
CA ARG A 405 6.12 9.99 -1.66
C ARG A 405 6.19 10.07 -3.18
N ALA A 406 7.33 10.54 -3.70
CA ALA A 406 7.63 10.37 -5.11
C ALA A 406 7.62 8.88 -5.44
N GLN A 407 6.90 8.50 -6.51
CA GLN A 407 6.95 7.11 -7.00
C GLN A 407 8.42 6.80 -7.35
N LYS A 408 9.02 5.86 -6.62
CA LYS A 408 10.25 5.24 -7.09
C LYS A 408 9.90 4.43 -8.33
N ASN A 409 10.66 4.62 -9.41
CA ASN A 409 10.55 3.78 -10.61
C ASN A 409 10.87 2.34 -10.23
N THR A 410 9.87 1.54 -9.91
CA THR A 410 9.99 0.09 -9.68
C THR A 410 9.77 -0.65 -11.00
N SER A 411 10.58 -0.32 -12.02
CA SER A 411 10.65 -1.15 -13.22
C SER A 411 11.68 -2.28 -13.02
N ASN A 412 11.48 -3.13 -12.03
CA ASN A 412 12.31 -4.32 -11.80
C ASN A 412 11.45 -5.59 -11.69
N LEU A 413 10.62 -5.83 -12.72
CA LEU A 413 10.26 -7.20 -13.06
C LEU A 413 11.28 -7.72 -14.07
N PRO A 414 11.66 -9.02 -14.01
CA PRO A 414 12.70 -9.54 -14.89
C PRO A 414 12.30 -9.37 -16.34
N LYS A 415 12.99 -8.47 -17.03
CA LYS A 415 12.91 -8.35 -18.48
C LYS A 415 13.40 -9.67 -19.06
N LYS A 416 12.50 -10.53 -19.52
CA LYS A 416 12.88 -11.60 -20.43
C LYS A 416 13.50 -10.93 -21.65
N SER A 417 14.80 -11.09 -21.80
CA SER A 417 15.63 -10.50 -22.84
C SER A 417 15.08 -10.82 -24.23
N LEU A 418 14.49 -9.83 -24.86
CA LEU A 418 14.49 -9.80 -26.32
C LEU A 418 15.93 -9.45 -26.72
N GLN A 419 16.57 -10.37 -27.40
CA GLN A 419 17.90 -10.19 -27.97
C GLN A 419 17.97 -8.91 -28.78
N SER A 420 18.59 -7.88 -28.22
CA SER A 420 19.09 -6.74 -28.95
C SER A 420 20.60 -6.96 -29.16
N ASN A 421 21.04 -6.70 -30.39
CA ASN A 421 22.39 -6.80 -30.89
C ASN A 421 23.44 -6.18 -29.93
N PRO A 422 24.57 -6.83 -29.69
CA PRO A 422 25.59 -6.35 -28.78
C PRO A 422 26.52 -5.37 -29.47
N GLN A 423 26.22 -4.10 -29.35
CA GLN A 423 27.21 -3.02 -29.48
C GLN A 423 26.84 -1.88 -28.51
N GLU A 424 26.87 -2.20 -27.21
CA GLU A 424 27.06 -1.16 -26.20
C GLU A 424 28.54 -1.15 -25.82
N GLU A 425 29.16 0.01 -26.01
CA GLU A 425 30.50 0.30 -25.53
C GLU A 425 30.60 -0.10 -24.06
N LYS A 426 31.51 -1.04 -23.78
CA LYS A 426 31.92 -1.35 -22.41
C LYS A 426 32.61 -0.11 -21.82
N THR A 427 31.85 0.72 -21.14
CA THR A 427 32.43 1.64 -20.17
C THR A 427 33.19 0.78 -19.15
N LYS A 428 34.48 0.96 -19.06
CA LYS A 428 35.33 0.29 -18.07
C LYS A 428 34.78 0.64 -16.70
N GLU A 429 34.15 -0.35 -16.03
CA GLU A 429 33.69 -0.16 -14.66
C GLU A 429 34.87 0.21 -13.76
N PRO A 430 34.81 1.31 -13.01
CA PRO A 430 35.93 1.84 -12.26
C PRO A 430 36.35 0.95 -11.07
N TYR A 431 35.56 -0.06 -10.70
CA TYR A 431 35.76 -0.88 -9.51
C TYR A 431 35.83 -2.37 -9.81
N LYS A 432 36.60 -3.09 -8.98
CA LYS A 432 36.72 -4.54 -9.07
C LYS A 432 35.45 -5.23 -8.57
N ASP A 433 34.85 -6.10 -9.37
CA ASP A 433 33.70 -6.89 -8.98
C ASP A 433 34.05 -7.92 -7.89
N LYS A 434 33.39 -7.84 -6.75
CA LYS A 434 33.54 -8.71 -5.58
C LYS A 434 32.31 -9.62 -5.33
N THR A 435 31.31 -9.59 -6.21
CA THR A 435 30.03 -10.33 -6.08
C THR A 435 30.21 -11.78 -5.67
N LYS A 436 31.16 -12.51 -6.30
CA LYS A 436 31.41 -13.93 -5.96
C LYS A 436 31.92 -14.15 -4.54
N ALA A 437 32.83 -13.27 -4.08
CA ALA A 437 33.42 -13.39 -2.74
C ALA A 437 32.33 -13.13 -1.66
N TRP A 438 31.47 -12.19 -1.91
CA TRP A 438 30.42 -11.79 -0.96
C TRP A 438 29.21 -12.70 -0.97
N SER A 439 28.79 -13.19 -2.14
CA SER A 439 27.78 -14.24 -2.22
C SER A 439 28.21 -15.49 -1.44
N LYS A 440 29.51 -15.80 -1.43
CA LYS A 440 30.04 -16.90 -0.62
C LYS A 440 30.05 -16.57 0.89
N ALA A 441 30.30 -15.32 1.27
CA ALA A 441 30.26 -14.88 2.66
C ALA A 441 28.79 -14.83 3.18
N ALA A 442 27.87 -14.32 2.37
CA ALA A 442 26.46 -14.26 2.70
C ALA A 442 25.81 -15.63 2.93
N LYS A 443 26.21 -16.67 2.18
CA LYS A 443 25.73 -18.05 2.37
C LYS A 443 26.05 -18.66 3.74
N LYS A 444 26.92 -18.05 4.52
CA LYS A 444 27.23 -18.48 5.90
C LYS A 444 26.27 -17.88 6.93
N ASN A 445 25.48 -16.90 6.56
CA ASN A 445 24.48 -16.29 7.41
C ASN A 445 23.22 -17.16 7.45
N THR A 446 22.51 -17.10 8.58
CA THR A 446 21.21 -17.72 8.77
C THR A 446 20.11 -16.76 8.34
N ALA A 447 18.88 -17.27 8.16
CA ALA A 447 17.73 -16.55 7.65
C ALA A 447 18.01 -15.95 6.24
N ASN A 448 17.29 -14.90 5.86
CA ASN A 448 17.42 -14.27 4.54
C ASN A 448 18.41 -13.10 4.54
N VAL A 449 19.53 -13.23 5.24
CA VAL A 449 20.58 -12.20 5.34
C VAL A 449 21.60 -12.37 4.24
N SER A 450 21.91 -11.30 3.53
CA SER A 450 22.96 -11.28 2.48
C SER A 450 23.67 -9.93 2.47
N GLU A 451 24.91 -9.92 1.94
CA GLU A 451 25.66 -8.69 1.68
C GLU A 451 25.46 -8.26 0.24
N PRO A 452 25.26 -6.97 -0.05
CA PRO A 452 25.08 -6.49 -1.41
C PRO A 452 26.39 -6.50 -2.19
N ASP A 453 26.33 -6.68 -3.49
CA ASP A 453 27.45 -6.51 -4.40
C ASP A 453 27.65 -5.04 -4.82
N HIS A 454 26.67 -4.21 -4.54
CA HIS A 454 26.72 -2.77 -4.69
C HIS A 454 25.78 -2.11 -3.68
N TYR A 455 26.01 -0.83 -3.40
CA TYR A 455 25.18 0.02 -2.57
C TYR A 455 24.54 1.12 -3.41
N LYS A 456 23.30 1.41 -3.17
CA LYS A 456 22.56 2.52 -3.78
C LYS A 456 22.13 3.49 -2.69
N ASP A 457 22.59 4.74 -2.76
CA ASP A 457 22.17 5.76 -1.81
C ASP A 457 20.75 6.30 -2.07
N LYS A 458 20.31 7.23 -1.23
CA LYS A 458 18.98 7.82 -1.33
C LYS A 458 18.74 8.60 -2.62
N ASP A 459 19.79 9.13 -3.24
CA ASP A 459 19.72 9.90 -4.49
C ASP A 459 19.77 8.96 -5.71
N GLY A 460 19.92 7.67 -5.48
CA GLY A 460 19.96 6.66 -6.51
C GLY A 460 21.35 6.39 -7.08
N THR A 461 22.41 7.04 -6.57
CA THR A 461 23.79 6.76 -6.97
C THR A 461 24.21 5.36 -6.54
N ILE A 462 24.80 4.61 -7.47
CA ILE A 462 25.23 3.23 -7.24
C ILE A 462 26.74 3.20 -6.99
N TYR A 463 27.13 2.63 -5.85
CA TYR A 463 28.53 2.39 -5.48
C TYR A 463 28.80 0.90 -5.54
N LYS A 464 29.74 0.50 -6.41
CA LYS A 464 30.20 -0.89 -6.45
C LYS A 464 30.95 -1.21 -5.17
N VAL A 465 30.62 -2.36 -4.59
CA VAL A 465 31.24 -2.81 -3.35
C VAL A 465 32.62 -3.33 -3.65
N ASP A 466 33.66 -2.58 -3.27
CA ASP A 466 35.09 -2.96 -3.36
C ASP A 466 35.86 -2.38 -2.18
N ASN A 467 37.11 -2.76 -2.06
CA ASN A 467 37.96 -2.34 -0.95
C ASN A 467 38.58 -0.93 -1.12
N ARG A 468 38.25 -0.20 -2.16
CA ARG A 468 38.81 1.15 -2.43
C ARG A 468 37.88 2.23 -1.89
N ASN A 469 36.62 2.22 -2.33
CA ASN A 469 35.66 3.26 -2.03
C ASN A 469 34.50 2.78 -1.13
N VAL A 470 34.29 1.48 -1.08
CA VAL A 470 33.24 0.84 -0.29
C VAL A 470 33.84 -0.29 0.53
N MET A 471 33.66 -0.27 1.83
CA MET A 471 34.16 -1.28 2.76
C MET A 471 33.03 -2.08 3.37
N ILE A 472 33.22 -3.39 3.51
CA ILE A 472 32.41 -4.26 4.34
C ILE A 472 33.19 -4.56 5.60
N ASP A 473 32.73 -4.02 6.71
CA ASP A 473 33.35 -4.18 8.02
C ASP A 473 32.31 -4.59 9.09
N HIS A 474 31.30 -5.37 8.69
CA HIS A 474 30.23 -5.80 9.57
C HIS A 474 30.73 -6.65 10.73
N GLY A 475 30.40 -6.20 11.95
CA GLY A 475 30.67 -6.93 13.17
C GLY A 475 29.61 -8.01 13.47
N ASP A 476 29.91 -8.88 14.45
CA ASP A 476 28.98 -9.95 14.84
C ASP A 476 27.62 -9.42 15.30
N LYS A 477 27.59 -8.29 16.00
CA LYS A 477 26.34 -7.66 16.44
C LYS A 477 25.47 -7.17 15.28
N GLU A 478 26.09 -6.62 14.23
CA GLU A 478 25.35 -6.19 13.03
C GLU A 478 24.77 -7.38 12.29
N ARG A 479 25.52 -8.48 12.17
CA ARG A 479 25.03 -9.74 11.57
C ARG A 479 23.91 -10.38 12.39
N GLN A 480 24.01 -10.39 13.71
CA GLN A 480 22.94 -10.89 14.60
C GLN A 480 21.67 -10.04 14.47
N THR A 481 21.83 -8.71 14.42
CA THR A 481 20.69 -7.79 14.22
C THR A 481 20.06 -7.98 12.84
N ALA A 482 20.85 -8.21 11.79
CA ALA A 482 20.31 -8.50 10.45
C ALA A 482 19.47 -9.80 10.45
N SER A 483 19.96 -10.84 11.12
CA SER A 483 19.20 -12.10 11.29
C SER A 483 17.90 -11.89 12.09
N LEU A 484 17.97 -11.08 13.15
CA LEU A 484 16.80 -10.73 13.96
C LEU A 484 15.76 -9.95 13.15
N LEU A 485 16.19 -8.96 12.36
CA LEU A 485 15.32 -8.20 11.45
C LEU A 485 14.69 -9.11 10.41
N SER A 486 15.46 -10.03 9.82
CA SER A 486 14.93 -10.98 8.83
C SER A 486 13.88 -11.91 9.45
N MET A 487 14.11 -12.42 10.65
CA MET A 487 13.12 -13.24 11.38
C MET A 487 11.88 -12.44 11.76
N ALA A 488 12.05 -11.19 12.21
CA ALA A 488 10.95 -10.34 12.66
C ALA A 488 10.07 -9.82 11.52
N THR A 489 10.68 -9.55 10.36
CA THR A 489 9.98 -8.97 9.19
C THR A 489 9.59 -10.03 8.16
N GLY A 490 10.14 -11.23 8.22
CA GLY A 490 9.98 -12.25 7.18
C GLY A 490 10.62 -11.88 5.82
N GLN A 491 11.46 -10.84 5.79
CA GLN A 491 12.03 -10.28 4.55
C GLN A 491 13.54 -10.48 4.47
N ALA A 492 14.09 -10.44 3.26
CA ALA A 492 15.54 -10.42 3.06
C ALA A 492 16.13 -9.13 3.65
N VAL A 493 17.28 -9.26 4.32
CA VAL A 493 18.02 -8.14 4.91
C VAL A 493 19.40 -8.08 4.27
N LEU A 494 19.69 -6.97 3.60
CA LEU A 494 21.00 -6.70 3.03
C LEU A 494 21.82 -5.87 4.00
N LEU A 495 23.02 -6.33 4.33
CA LEU A 495 24.00 -5.59 5.11
C LEU A 495 24.65 -4.53 4.22
N CYS A 496 24.60 -3.27 4.62
CA CYS A 496 25.12 -2.16 3.82
C CYS A 496 26.59 -1.90 4.13
N PRO A 497 27.43 -1.74 3.10
CA PRO A 497 28.81 -1.35 3.29
C PRO A 497 28.95 0.14 3.62
N ARG A 498 30.05 0.53 4.22
CA ARG A 498 30.43 1.94 4.38
C ARG A 498 31.06 2.50 3.11
N VAL A 499 30.65 3.69 2.72
CA VAL A 499 31.25 4.43 1.60
C VAL A 499 32.38 5.31 2.13
N CYS A 500 33.54 5.26 1.49
CA CYS A 500 34.76 5.95 1.94
C CYS A 500 35.52 6.61 0.78
N GLY A 501 36.66 7.24 1.10
CA GLY A 501 37.52 7.87 0.11
C GLY A 501 36.97 9.15 -0.48
N GLU A 502 36.85 9.23 -1.80
CA GLU A 502 36.32 10.40 -2.52
C GLU A 502 34.83 10.66 -2.24
N TYR A 503 34.13 9.66 -1.73
CA TYR A 503 32.70 9.74 -1.37
C TYR A 503 32.48 10.10 0.10
N LYS A 504 33.38 10.87 0.71
CA LYS A 504 33.25 11.33 2.08
C LYS A 504 31.93 12.09 2.29
N GLY A 505 31.25 11.80 3.41
CA GLY A 505 29.98 12.43 3.78
C GLY A 505 28.75 11.68 3.31
N VAL A 506 28.90 10.61 2.52
CA VAL A 506 27.77 9.73 2.23
C VAL A 506 27.42 8.93 3.50
N GLN A 507 26.20 9.09 3.98
CA GLN A 507 25.68 8.36 5.14
C GLN A 507 24.95 7.10 4.65
N THR A 508 25.44 5.94 5.05
CA THR A 508 24.86 4.65 4.70
C THR A 508 24.09 4.07 5.89
N PRO A 509 22.90 3.47 5.71
CA PRO A 509 22.26 2.69 6.76
C PRO A 509 23.05 1.40 7.00
N ASP A 510 22.84 0.76 8.14
CA ASP A 510 23.44 -0.55 8.41
C ASP A 510 22.78 -1.64 7.56
N TYR A 511 21.47 -1.51 7.30
CA TYR A 511 20.67 -2.52 6.60
C TYR A 511 19.71 -1.91 5.59
N LEU A 512 19.45 -2.68 4.52
CA LEU A 512 18.31 -2.52 3.64
C LEU A 512 17.41 -3.74 3.79
N VAL A 513 16.14 -3.53 4.13
CA VAL A 513 15.20 -4.59 4.45
C VAL A 513 14.12 -4.69 3.38
N GLY A 514 13.90 -5.89 2.89
CA GLY A 514 12.85 -6.21 1.92
C GLY A 514 13.10 -5.69 0.51
N GLU A 515 12.13 -5.92 -0.36
CA GLU A 515 12.17 -5.47 -1.75
C GLU A 515 12.15 -3.94 -1.85
N ASP A 516 11.51 -3.26 -0.89
CA ASP A 516 11.44 -1.80 -0.84
C ASP A 516 12.75 -1.15 -0.37
N MET A 517 13.75 -1.95 0.00
CA MET A 517 15.03 -1.48 0.50
C MET A 517 14.85 -0.47 1.64
N GLU A 518 13.97 -0.79 2.60
CA GLU A 518 13.76 0.04 3.79
C GLU A 518 15.07 0.25 4.54
N ARG A 519 15.38 1.49 4.84
CA ARG A 519 16.65 1.88 5.46
C ARG A 519 16.55 1.70 6.97
N TRP A 520 17.37 0.82 7.52
CA TRP A 520 17.45 0.52 8.94
C TRP A 520 18.88 0.75 9.46
N ASP A 521 18.96 1.28 10.66
CA ASP A 521 20.23 1.53 11.34
C ASP A 521 20.19 1.03 12.78
N ARG A 522 21.30 0.50 13.27
CA ARG A 522 21.41 -0.01 14.64
C ARG A 522 22.11 0.99 15.55
N LYS A 523 21.47 1.33 16.66
CA LYS A 523 22.06 2.16 17.72
C LYS A 523 22.12 1.38 19.03
N GLY A 524 23.33 1.22 19.58
CA GLY A 524 23.52 0.67 20.91
C GLY A 524 23.45 1.79 21.95
N LEU A 525 22.56 1.66 22.94
CA LEU A 525 22.49 2.59 24.05
C LEU A 525 23.32 2.09 25.24
N THR A 526 24.04 3.03 25.84
CA THR A 526 24.83 2.81 27.06
C THR A 526 24.51 3.89 28.08
N GLY A 527 24.78 3.63 29.37
CA GLY A 527 24.48 4.59 30.42
C GLY A 527 23.02 4.58 30.87
N ARG A 528 22.51 5.73 31.36
CA ARG A 528 21.16 5.89 31.94
C ARG A 528 20.54 7.27 31.70
N GLY A 529 20.98 7.95 30.63
CA GLY A 529 20.56 9.33 30.35
C GLY A 529 19.10 9.39 29.86
N LYS A 530 18.33 10.36 30.38
CA LYS A 530 16.91 10.57 30.05
C LYS A 530 16.63 10.99 28.58
N ASP A 531 17.65 11.37 27.84
CA ASP A 531 17.56 11.78 26.42
C ASP A 531 18.50 10.96 25.52
N ALA A 532 19.03 9.84 26.01
CA ALA A 532 20.03 9.02 25.32
C ALA A 532 19.56 8.54 23.95
N LEU A 533 18.31 8.11 23.84
CA LEU A 533 17.73 7.63 22.59
C LEU A 533 17.58 8.77 21.58
N ARG A 534 17.05 9.93 22.02
CA ARG A 534 16.94 11.12 21.17
C ARG A 534 18.30 11.53 20.61
N ASP A 535 19.31 11.58 21.48
CA ASP A 535 20.64 12.03 21.09
C ASP A 535 21.32 11.05 20.12
N ALA A 536 20.98 9.78 20.18
CA ALA A 536 21.47 8.75 19.27
C ALA A 536 20.89 8.87 17.85
N ILE A 537 19.68 9.42 17.67
CA ILE A 537 18.96 9.41 16.39
C ILE A 537 18.67 10.80 15.79
N LYS A 538 18.72 11.89 16.55
CA LYS A 538 18.27 13.24 16.15
C LYS A 538 18.87 13.79 14.85
N ASN A 539 20.05 13.33 14.44
CA ASN A 539 20.75 13.80 13.24
C ASN A 539 20.93 12.70 12.20
N GLN A 540 20.11 11.64 12.25
CA GLN A 540 20.27 10.46 11.41
C GLN A 540 19.26 10.37 10.25
N SER A 541 18.53 11.46 9.95
CA SER A 541 17.52 11.48 8.89
C SER A 541 18.06 11.16 7.49
N GLU A 542 19.34 11.40 7.24
CA GLU A 542 19.99 11.04 5.99
C GLU A 542 20.44 9.57 5.97
N GLN A 543 20.65 8.96 7.14
CA GLN A 543 21.15 7.61 7.27
C GLN A 543 20.01 6.58 7.21
N ALA A 544 18.98 6.71 8.04
CA ALA A 544 17.88 5.74 8.11
C ALA A 544 16.55 6.38 8.54
N ASP A 545 15.46 5.68 8.23
CA ASP A 545 14.10 6.01 8.66
C ASP A 545 13.58 5.03 9.73
N ASN A 546 14.26 3.90 9.92
CA ASN A 546 13.93 2.86 10.88
C ASN A 546 15.16 2.51 11.72
N PHE A 547 14.96 2.23 13.01
CA PHE A 547 16.07 2.00 13.93
C PHE A 547 15.88 0.77 14.80
N VAL A 548 16.95 -0.01 14.96
CA VAL A 548 17.06 -1.02 16.01
C VAL A 548 17.84 -0.42 17.16
N ILE A 549 17.23 -0.35 18.32
CA ILE A 549 17.78 0.23 19.55
C ILE A 549 18.17 -0.91 20.48
N ASP A 550 19.46 -1.22 20.50
CA ASP A 550 20.00 -2.26 21.37
C ASP A 550 20.31 -1.69 22.76
N ILE A 551 19.58 -2.15 23.75
CA ILE A 551 19.74 -1.75 25.17
C ILE A 551 20.47 -2.80 26.02
N THR A 552 21.16 -3.74 25.42
CA THR A 552 21.94 -4.78 26.13
C THR A 552 22.89 -4.18 27.17
N ASN A 553 23.51 -3.03 26.86
CA ASN A 553 24.45 -2.34 27.76
C ASN A 553 23.80 -1.13 28.48
N TRP A 554 22.48 -1.02 28.47
CA TRP A 554 21.77 0.03 29.18
C TRP A 554 21.83 -0.19 30.69
N GLN A 555 22.15 0.86 31.46
CA GLN A 555 22.33 0.82 32.91
C GLN A 555 21.12 1.37 33.69
N GLY A 556 20.11 1.86 32.99
CA GLY A 556 18.86 2.39 33.56
C GLY A 556 17.71 1.38 33.51
N ASP A 557 16.53 1.83 33.95
CA ASP A 557 15.28 1.08 33.78
C ASP A 557 14.92 0.96 32.29
N GLU A 558 14.52 -0.22 31.84
CA GLU A 558 14.08 -0.49 30.45
C GLU A 558 12.84 0.34 30.09
N ASN A 559 11.91 0.54 31.03
CA ASN A 559 10.73 1.37 30.83
C ASN A 559 11.08 2.82 30.48
N ASN A 560 12.21 3.33 30.98
CA ASN A 560 12.69 4.66 30.62
C ASN A 560 13.05 4.76 29.12
N VAL A 561 13.64 3.70 28.53
CA VAL A 561 13.92 3.69 27.08
C VAL A 561 12.62 3.58 26.27
N ILE A 562 11.64 2.83 26.73
CA ILE A 562 10.33 2.72 26.08
C ILE A 562 9.63 4.08 26.09
N GLU A 563 9.64 4.79 27.21
CA GLU A 563 9.10 6.15 27.33
C GLU A 563 9.85 7.15 26.42
N GLN A 564 11.19 7.06 26.37
CA GLN A 564 11.97 7.86 25.42
C GLN A 564 11.58 7.57 23.97
N ALA A 565 11.33 6.30 23.61
CA ALA A 565 10.93 5.88 22.27
C ALA A 565 9.54 6.41 21.91
N GLU A 566 8.57 6.38 22.84
CA GLU A 566 7.27 7.01 22.63
C GLU A 566 7.37 8.51 22.41
N ASN A 567 8.29 9.17 23.13
CA ASN A 567 8.54 10.61 22.98
C ASN A 567 9.23 10.97 21.65
N ILE A 568 9.96 10.04 21.01
CA ILE A 568 10.51 10.23 19.66
C ILE A 568 9.40 10.48 18.63
N PHE A 569 8.30 9.76 18.73
CA PHE A 569 7.18 9.93 17.79
C PHE A 569 6.37 11.23 18.00
N LYS A 570 6.50 11.87 19.13
CA LYS A 570 5.79 13.12 19.47
C LYS A 570 6.57 14.39 19.10
N ARG A 571 7.86 14.29 18.74
CA ARG A 571 8.76 15.45 18.56
C ARG A 571 9.02 15.77 17.10
N TYR A 572 8.99 17.07 16.75
CA TYR A 572 9.24 17.55 15.38
C TYR A 572 10.60 17.12 14.82
N ASN A 573 11.67 17.17 15.61
CA ASN A 573 13.04 16.89 15.16
C ASN A 573 13.31 15.41 14.82
N THR A 574 12.37 14.53 15.09
CA THR A 574 12.46 13.09 14.85
C THR A 574 11.30 12.56 13.99
N MET A 575 10.63 13.47 13.26
CA MET A 575 9.50 13.09 12.38
C MET A 575 9.88 12.14 11.23
N PHE A 576 11.16 12.03 10.90
CA PHE A 576 11.67 11.09 9.90
C PHE A 576 11.67 9.63 10.37
N VAL A 577 11.57 9.39 11.67
CA VAL A 577 11.58 8.02 12.23
C VAL A 577 10.25 7.35 12.00
N ASN A 578 10.25 6.24 11.27
CA ASN A 578 9.06 5.45 10.99
C ASN A 578 8.88 4.30 11.98
N THR A 579 9.96 3.55 12.27
CA THR A 579 9.91 2.39 13.16
C THR A 579 11.06 2.41 14.15
N LEU A 580 10.75 2.09 15.41
CA LEU A 580 11.74 1.82 16.45
C LEU A 580 11.52 0.39 16.96
N MET A 581 12.56 -0.44 16.88
CA MET A 581 12.60 -1.77 17.45
C MET A 581 13.58 -1.77 18.62
N VAL A 582 13.09 -1.91 19.85
CA VAL A 582 13.94 -2.00 21.04
C VAL A 582 14.31 -3.45 21.28
N THR A 583 15.61 -3.72 21.43
CA THR A 583 16.14 -5.07 21.62
C THR A 583 17.08 -5.14 22.82
N LYS A 584 17.14 -6.30 23.48
CA LYS A 584 18.09 -6.61 24.56
C LYS A 584 18.55 -8.05 24.42
N ASN A 585 19.85 -8.29 24.51
CA ASN A 585 20.44 -9.63 24.36
C ASN A 585 19.96 -10.38 23.10
N ASN A 586 19.80 -9.63 21.99
CA ASN A 586 19.29 -10.13 20.71
C ASN A 586 17.84 -10.66 20.75
N GLU A 587 17.04 -10.19 21.70
CA GLU A 587 15.60 -10.44 21.77
C GLU A 587 14.84 -9.12 21.58
N ILE A 588 13.69 -9.16 20.91
CA ILE A 588 12.84 -7.99 20.71
C ILE A 588 12.00 -7.76 21.95
N ILE A 589 12.17 -6.59 22.58
CA ILE A 589 11.37 -6.17 23.73
C ILE A 589 10.12 -5.41 23.28
N LYS A 590 10.29 -4.48 22.34
CA LYS A 590 9.21 -3.61 21.88
C LYS A 590 9.44 -3.20 20.44
N VAL A 591 8.37 -3.19 19.66
CA VAL A 591 8.35 -2.57 18.32
C VAL A 591 7.33 -1.43 18.36
N MET A 592 7.74 -0.27 17.91
CA MET A 592 6.90 0.92 17.83
C MET A 592 7.00 1.47 16.41
N ILE A 593 5.86 1.76 15.83
CA ILE A 593 5.74 2.30 14.46
C ILE A 593 5.08 3.67 14.61
N ARG A 594 5.57 4.65 13.86
CA ARG A 594 4.98 5.99 13.86
C ARG A 594 3.53 5.91 13.38
N ARG A 595 2.65 6.39 14.23
CA ARG A 595 1.22 6.51 13.98
C ARG A 595 0.93 7.66 13.01
#